data_d4e93e79757626c799e44d44b00fb344
#
_entry.id   d4e93e79757626c799e44d44b00fb344
#
_cell.length_a   1.000
_cell.length_b   1.000
_cell.length_c   1.000
_cell.angle_alpha   90.00
_cell.angle_beta   90.00
_cell.angle_gamma   90.00
#
_symmetry.space_group_name_H-M   'P 1'
#
loop_
_entity.id
_entity.type
_entity.pdbx_description
1 polymer ?
#
loop_
_entity_poly.entity_id
_entity_poly.type
_entity_poly.pdbx_seq_one_letter_code
_entity_poly.pdbx_strand_id
1 'polypeptide(L)'
;MLGRVAGPFPSPPQPNLQISSFGVIPKRGQPGKWRLIVDLSSPEGSSVNDGIDPQEFTLQYIRLDEVIHMVARYGPGALMAKFDVEAAYRNIAVHPDDRFLLGMKWRAQYYVDLTLPFGLRSAPFIFNSVADMVEWILLNQHAVSDLLHYLDDFITAGPPHSAQCA
;
A
#
# COMPACT_ATOMS: atom_id res chain seq x y z
N MET A 1 -12.37 -11.84 -10.10
CA MET A 1 -10.94 -11.88 -9.68
C MET A 1 -10.31 -10.61 -10.21
N LEU A 2 -9.86 -9.70 -9.36
CA LEU A 2 -9.12 -8.52 -9.80
C LEU A 2 -7.82 -9.03 -10.43
N GLY A 3 -7.65 -8.83 -11.74
CA GLY A 3 -6.47 -9.25 -12.48
C GLY A 3 -5.22 -8.48 -12.06
N ARG A 4 -4.68 -8.79 -10.87
CA ARG A 4 -3.50 -8.12 -10.30
C ARG A 4 -2.19 -8.65 -10.86
N VAL A 5 -2.21 -9.84 -11.43
CA VAL A 5 -1.04 -10.51 -12.03
C VAL A 5 -1.46 -11.08 -13.37
N ALA A 6 -0.66 -10.83 -14.40
CA ALA A 6 -0.80 -11.45 -15.71
C ALA A 6 0.07 -12.71 -15.82
N GLY A 7 -0.35 -13.67 -16.61
CA GLY A 7 0.29 -14.96 -16.79
C GLY A 7 -0.62 -16.13 -16.41
N PRO A 8 -0.11 -17.37 -16.48
CA PRO A 8 1.25 -17.75 -16.86
C PRO A 8 1.56 -17.54 -18.36
N PHE A 9 2.78 -17.12 -18.64
CA PHE A 9 3.32 -17.05 -20.00
C PHE A 9 4.43 -18.11 -20.20
N PRO A 10 4.50 -18.80 -21.34
CA PRO A 10 5.55 -19.80 -21.59
C PRO A 10 6.93 -19.19 -21.85
N SER A 11 6.96 -17.92 -22.25
CA SER A 11 8.17 -17.11 -22.46
C SER A 11 7.96 -15.71 -21.89
N PRO A 12 9.04 -14.93 -21.66
CA PRO A 12 8.90 -13.55 -21.22
C PRO A 12 7.99 -12.77 -22.15
N PRO A 13 6.90 -12.13 -21.66
CA PRO A 13 5.98 -11.36 -22.51
C PRO A 13 6.60 -10.06 -23.03
N GLN A 14 7.73 -9.65 -22.46
CA GLN A 14 8.50 -8.48 -22.87
C GLN A 14 9.99 -8.83 -22.88
N PRO A 15 10.79 -8.32 -23.86
CA PRO A 15 12.19 -8.74 -24.03
C PRO A 15 13.09 -8.38 -22.86
N ASN A 16 12.78 -7.29 -22.15
CA ASN A 16 13.58 -6.77 -21.04
C ASN A 16 12.92 -7.04 -19.68
N LEU A 17 12.13 -8.09 -19.55
CA LEU A 17 11.42 -8.41 -18.32
C LEU A 17 12.42 -8.62 -17.17
N GLN A 18 12.40 -7.72 -16.20
CA GLN A 18 13.16 -7.83 -14.95
C GLN A 18 12.50 -8.88 -14.06
N ILE A 19 13.25 -9.91 -13.68
CA ILE A 19 12.72 -11.00 -12.84
C ILE A 19 13.19 -10.81 -11.41
N SER A 20 12.24 -10.63 -10.50
CA SER A 20 12.50 -10.59 -9.07
C SER A 20 12.16 -11.91 -8.39
N SER A 21 12.93 -12.25 -7.36
CA SER A 21 12.66 -13.40 -6.50
C SER A 21 11.38 -13.21 -5.72
N PHE A 22 10.66 -14.28 -5.43
CA PHE A 22 9.49 -14.20 -4.56
C PHE A 22 9.35 -15.42 -3.67
N GLY A 23 8.61 -15.25 -2.59
CA GLY A 23 8.25 -16.30 -1.65
C GLY A 23 6.79 -16.16 -1.22
N VAL A 24 6.30 -17.20 -0.57
CA VAL A 24 4.93 -17.23 -0.02
C VAL A 24 5.02 -17.56 1.45
N ILE A 25 4.46 -16.69 2.29
CA ILE A 25 4.43 -16.87 3.75
C ILE A 25 2.99 -16.94 4.25
N PRO A 26 2.71 -17.74 5.29
CA PRO A 26 1.38 -17.77 5.88
C PRO A 26 1.05 -16.42 6.54
N LYS A 27 -0.20 -15.97 6.42
CA LYS A 27 -0.67 -14.79 7.14
C LYS A 27 -0.85 -15.11 8.62
N ARG A 28 -0.21 -14.29 9.48
CA ARG A 28 -0.34 -14.45 10.93
C ARG A 28 -1.82 -14.30 11.35
N GLY A 29 -2.31 -15.20 12.18
CA GLY A 29 -3.69 -15.18 12.69
C GLY A 29 -4.78 -15.53 11.66
N GLN A 30 -4.42 -15.92 10.43
CA GLN A 30 -5.38 -16.30 9.38
C GLN A 30 -5.02 -17.65 8.76
N PRO A 31 -5.36 -18.79 9.40
CA PRO A 31 -5.05 -20.12 8.89
C PRO A 31 -5.55 -20.33 7.46
N GLY A 32 -4.73 -20.92 6.61
CA GLY A 32 -5.03 -21.16 5.19
C GLY A 32 -4.90 -19.95 4.27
N LYS A 33 -4.58 -18.77 4.78
CA LYS A 33 -4.27 -17.60 3.96
C LYS A 33 -2.76 -17.37 3.85
N TRP A 34 -2.33 -16.96 2.66
CA TRP A 34 -0.93 -16.76 2.31
C TRP A 34 -0.68 -15.34 1.82
N ARG A 35 0.53 -14.86 1.99
CA ARG A 35 1.01 -13.58 1.47
C ARG A 35 2.16 -13.84 0.49
N LEU A 36 2.02 -13.31 -0.72
CA LEU A 36 3.11 -13.24 -1.68
C LEU A 36 4.08 -12.12 -1.24
N ILE A 37 5.35 -12.44 -1.17
CA ILE A 37 6.44 -11.50 -0.92
C ILE A 37 7.31 -11.51 -2.16
N VAL A 38 7.51 -10.35 -2.76
CA VAL A 38 8.42 -10.15 -3.90
C VAL A 38 9.63 -9.38 -3.40
N ASP A 39 10.82 -9.89 -3.67
CA ASP A 39 12.07 -9.23 -3.31
C ASP A 39 12.54 -8.36 -4.46
N LEU A 40 12.15 -7.09 -4.41
CA LEU A 40 12.51 -6.07 -5.41
C LEU A 40 13.85 -5.38 -5.12
N SER A 41 14.55 -5.82 -4.06
CA SER A 41 15.88 -5.32 -3.68
C SER A 41 17.00 -6.32 -3.97
N SER A 42 16.72 -7.43 -4.65
CA SER A 42 17.69 -8.46 -5.01
C SER A 42 17.71 -8.70 -6.53
N PRO A 43 18.90 -8.90 -7.13
CA PRO A 43 20.23 -8.80 -6.53
C PRO A 43 20.66 -7.33 -6.33
N GLU A 44 21.46 -7.09 -5.28
CA GLU A 44 22.01 -5.75 -5.00
C GLU A 44 22.80 -5.19 -6.21
N GLY A 45 22.59 -3.89 -6.50
CA GLY A 45 23.24 -3.17 -7.59
C GLY A 45 22.55 -3.32 -8.95
N SER A 46 21.51 -4.18 -9.08
CA SER A 46 20.73 -4.35 -10.32
C SER A 46 19.27 -4.69 -10.06
N SER A 47 18.80 -4.51 -8.86
CA SER A 47 17.41 -4.71 -8.48
C SER A 47 16.51 -3.56 -8.95
N VAL A 48 15.21 -3.78 -8.95
CA VAL A 48 14.23 -2.73 -9.26
C VAL A 48 14.37 -1.54 -8.32
N ASN A 49 14.56 -1.81 -7.02
CA ASN A 49 14.71 -0.76 -6.01
C ASN A 49 16.02 0.03 -6.12
N ASP A 50 17.06 -0.53 -6.72
CA ASP A 50 18.32 0.19 -6.95
C ASP A 50 18.16 1.31 -8.00
N GLY A 51 17.21 1.17 -8.92
CA GLY A 51 16.85 2.20 -9.90
C GLY A 51 15.96 3.33 -9.35
N ILE A 52 15.56 3.28 -8.07
CA ILE A 52 14.66 4.24 -7.44
C ILE A 52 15.44 5.07 -6.41
N ASP A 53 15.57 6.37 -6.64
CA ASP A 53 16.22 7.27 -5.68
C ASP A 53 15.40 7.34 -4.39
N PRO A 54 15.96 6.94 -3.24
CA PRO A 54 15.24 6.99 -1.97
C PRO A 54 14.89 8.42 -1.53
N GLN A 55 15.60 9.44 -2.02
CA GLN A 55 15.34 10.83 -1.64
C GLN A 55 14.10 11.42 -2.33
N GLU A 56 13.78 10.93 -3.53
CA GLU A 56 12.59 11.37 -4.27
C GLU A 56 11.28 10.82 -3.70
N PHE A 57 11.35 9.72 -2.93
CA PHE A 57 10.18 8.99 -2.41
C PHE A 57 10.15 8.94 -0.89
N THR A 58 10.66 9.97 -0.24
CA THR A 58 10.57 10.10 1.22
C THR A 58 9.18 10.54 1.65
N LEU A 59 8.71 9.99 2.78
CA LEU A 59 7.43 10.33 3.40
C LEU A 59 7.67 10.90 4.80
N GLN A 60 6.84 11.87 5.15
CA GLN A 60 6.65 12.26 6.54
C GLN A 60 5.37 11.62 7.03
N TYR A 61 5.51 10.69 7.98
CA TYR A 61 4.37 10.03 8.59
C TYR A 61 3.80 10.86 9.73
N ILE A 62 2.49 10.73 9.96
CA ILE A 62 1.85 11.27 11.16
C ILE A 62 2.54 10.68 12.41
N ARG A 63 2.63 11.49 13.44
CA ARG A 63 3.19 11.11 14.72
C ARG A 63 2.09 10.76 15.71
N LEU A 64 2.39 9.88 16.65
CA LEU A 64 1.45 9.52 17.71
C LEU A 64 0.92 10.75 18.48
N ASP A 65 1.79 11.76 18.67
CA ASP A 65 1.40 13.01 19.34
C ASP A 65 0.26 13.73 18.62
N GLU A 66 0.22 13.70 17.28
CA GLU A 66 -0.87 14.31 16.50
C GLU A 66 -2.19 13.59 16.74
N VAL A 67 -2.17 12.27 16.80
CA VAL A 67 -3.35 11.46 17.17
C VAL A 67 -3.80 11.78 18.61
N ILE A 68 -2.86 11.86 19.55
CA ILE A 68 -3.17 12.21 20.94
C ILE A 68 -3.81 13.60 21.01
N HIS A 69 -3.25 14.59 20.33
CA HIS A 69 -3.81 15.94 20.28
C HIS A 69 -5.20 15.97 19.65
N MET A 70 -5.43 15.22 18.58
CA MET A 70 -6.73 15.09 17.93
C MET A 70 -7.77 14.57 18.92
N VAL A 71 -7.48 13.48 19.62
CA VAL A 71 -8.40 12.89 20.61
C VAL A 71 -8.61 13.78 21.83
N ALA A 72 -7.55 14.41 22.33
CA ALA A 72 -7.60 15.28 23.52
C ALA A 72 -8.51 16.50 23.33
N ARG A 73 -8.69 16.99 22.10
CA ARG A 73 -9.62 18.10 21.81
C ARG A 73 -11.07 17.78 22.18
N TYR A 74 -11.46 16.53 22.13
CA TYR A 74 -12.81 16.07 22.47
C TYR A 74 -13.00 15.76 23.97
N GLY A 75 -11.91 15.68 24.73
CA GLY A 75 -11.93 15.47 26.18
C GLY A 75 -12.31 14.05 26.59
N PRO A 76 -12.64 13.87 27.89
CA PRO A 76 -13.01 12.57 28.43
C PRO A 76 -14.24 11.98 27.75
N GLY A 77 -14.15 10.71 27.35
CA GLY A 77 -15.22 10.01 26.65
C GLY A 77 -15.22 10.21 25.13
N ALA A 78 -14.18 10.84 24.56
CA ALA A 78 -14.00 10.94 23.10
C ALA A 78 -14.16 9.56 22.44
N LEU A 79 -14.87 9.52 21.32
CA LEU A 79 -15.01 8.33 20.50
C LEU A 79 -13.89 8.29 19.48
N MET A 80 -13.44 7.09 19.15
CA MET A 80 -12.42 6.86 18.13
C MET A 80 -12.87 5.74 17.21
N ALA A 81 -12.59 5.89 15.92
CA ALA A 81 -12.75 4.81 14.95
C ALA A 81 -11.48 4.67 14.10
N LYS A 82 -11.20 3.44 13.70
CA LYS A 82 -10.10 3.12 12.81
C LYS A 82 -10.63 2.27 11.67
N PHE A 83 -10.17 2.56 10.45
CA PHE A 83 -10.40 1.69 9.30
C PHE A 83 -9.11 1.53 8.49
N ASP A 84 -9.02 0.42 7.78
CA ASP A 84 -7.88 -0.01 6.99
C ASP A 84 -8.28 -0.17 5.53
N VAL A 85 -7.42 0.25 4.61
CA VAL A 85 -7.67 0.05 3.18
C VAL A 85 -7.19 -1.34 2.77
N GLU A 86 -8.13 -2.23 2.50
CA GLU A 86 -7.80 -3.60 2.11
C GLU A 86 -6.90 -3.62 0.86
N ALA A 87 -5.75 -4.28 1.01
CA ALA A 87 -4.78 -4.48 -0.06
C ALA A 87 -4.24 -3.17 -0.68
N ALA A 88 -4.27 -2.07 0.06
CA ALA A 88 -3.75 -0.73 -0.23
C ALA A 88 -3.05 -0.55 -1.59
N TYR A 89 -1.76 -0.85 -1.67
CA TYR A 89 -0.94 -0.72 -2.88
C TYR A 89 -1.51 -1.50 -4.08
N ARG A 90 -2.14 -2.65 -3.82
CA ARG A 90 -2.71 -3.54 -4.84
C ARG A 90 -3.96 -2.98 -5.52
N ASN A 91 -4.43 -1.81 -5.11
CA ASN A 91 -5.52 -1.06 -5.75
C ASN A 91 -5.00 -0.06 -6.79
N ILE A 92 -3.69 0.16 -6.87
CA ILE A 92 -3.05 1.07 -7.80
C ILE A 92 -2.49 0.27 -8.98
N ALA A 93 -2.92 0.60 -10.20
CA ALA A 93 -2.42 -0.02 -11.42
C ALA A 93 -1.04 0.53 -11.77
N VAL A 94 -0.13 -0.36 -12.20
CA VAL A 94 1.16 0.03 -12.77
C VAL A 94 0.98 0.37 -14.24
N HIS A 95 1.60 1.47 -14.66
CA HIS A 95 1.57 1.89 -16.06
C HIS A 95 2.07 0.75 -16.97
N PRO A 96 1.45 0.49 -18.11
CA PRO A 96 1.86 -0.60 -19.00
C PRO A 96 3.34 -0.60 -19.36
N ASP A 97 3.94 0.58 -19.54
CA ASP A 97 5.35 0.73 -19.92
C ASP A 97 6.33 0.35 -18.81
N ASP A 98 5.89 0.36 -17.55
CA ASP A 98 6.71 0.03 -16.37
C ASP A 98 6.56 -1.42 -15.91
N ARG A 99 5.60 -2.16 -16.47
CA ARG A 99 5.30 -3.54 -16.04
C ARG A 99 6.45 -4.51 -16.28
N PHE A 100 7.34 -4.21 -17.24
CA PHE A 100 8.54 -5.01 -17.48
C PHE A 100 9.48 -5.09 -16.26
N LEU A 101 9.38 -4.15 -15.32
CA LEU A 101 10.14 -4.15 -14.06
C LEU A 101 9.62 -5.16 -13.04
N LEU A 102 8.40 -5.68 -13.20
CA LEU A 102 7.68 -6.41 -12.17
C LEU A 102 7.42 -7.88 -12.55
N GLY A 103 8.42 -8.50 -13.16
CA GLY A 103 8.40 -9.89 -13.58
C GLY A 103 8.67 -10.86 -12.43
N MET A 104 8.05 -12.03 -12.52
CA MET A 104 8.29 -13.19 -11.65
C MET A 104 8.38 -14.44 -12.49
N LYS A 105 9.16 -15.44 -12.02
CA LYS A 105 9.28 -16.72 -12.73
C LYS A 105 9.03 -17.89 -11.78
N TRP A 106 8.10 -18.78 -12.13
CA TRP A 106 7.79 -19.98 -11.38
C TRP A 106 7.59 -21.19 -12.30
N ARG A 107 8.26 -22.29 -12.03
CA ARG A 107 8.17 -23.56 -12.81
C ARG A 107 8.28 -23.33 -14.32
N ALA A 108 9.30 -22.60 -14.77
CA ALA A 108 9.55 -22.22 -16.15
C ALA A 108 8.44 -21.36 -16.81
N GLN A 109 7.50 -20.83 -16.05
CA GLN A 109 6.49 -19.89 -16.52
C GLN A 109 6.75 -18.49 -15.95
N TYR A 110 6.32 -17.47 -16.70
CA TYR A 110 6.52 -16.07 -16.37
C TYR A 110 5.20 -15.43 -15.98
N TYR A 111 5.31 -14.50 -15.03
CA TYR A 111 4.19 -13.71 -14.51
C TYR A 111 4.63 -12.25 -14.44
N VAL A 112 3.67 -11.33 -14.56
CA VAL A 112 3.92 -9.89 -14.46
C VAL A 112 2.93 -9.29 -13.49
N ASP A 113 3.41 -8.53 -12.52
CA ASP A 113 2.54 -7.78 -11.62
C ASP A 113 1.95 -6.57 -12.37
N LEU A 114 0.64 -6.40 -12.28
CA LEU A 114 -0.10 -5.33 -12.96
C LEU A 114 -0.49 -4.19 -12.01
N THR A 115 -0.27 -4.41 -10.72
CA THR A 115 -0.60 -3.45 -9.67
C THR A 115 0.60 -3.25 -8.76
N LEU A 116 0.63 -2.14 -8.06
CA LEU A 116 1.76 -1.74 -7.22
C LEU A 116 2.09 -2.81 -6.17
N PRO A 117 3.29 -3.42 -6.22
CA PRO A 117 3.63 -4.52 -5.32
C PRO A 117 4.08 -4.02 -3.96
N PHE A 118 3.89 -4.85 -2.93
CA PHE A 118 4.59 -4.68 -1.66
C PHE A 118 6.08 -4.91 -1.86
N GLY A 119 6.92 -4.07 -1.22
CA GLY A 119 8.38 -4.16 -1.32
C GLY A 119 8.99 -3.22 -2.36
N LEU A 120 8.19 -2.57 -3.21
CA LEU A 120 8.67 -1.50 -4.09
C LEU A 120 8.97 -0.24 -3.25
N ARG A 121 10.16 0.34 -3.42
CA ARG A 121 10.63 1.50 -2.64
C ARG A 121 9.72 2.71 -2.75
N SER A 122 9.20 2.99 -3.94
CA SER A 122 8.28 4.10 -4.20
C SER A 122 6.82 3.82 -3.81
N ALA A 123 6.44 2.57 -3.53
CA ALA A 123 5.05 2.21 -3.30
C ALA A 123 4.39 2.95 -2.12
N PRO A 124 5.06 3.14 -0.97
CA PRO A 124 4.49 3.93 0.13
C PRO A 124 4.18 5.37 -0.28
N PHE A 125 5.08 6.03 -1.00
CA PHE A 125 4.91 7.41 -1.47
C PHE A 125 3.74 7.54 -2.44
N ILE A 126 3.68 6.65 -3.43
CA ILE A 126 2.59 6.64 -4.43
C ILE A 126 1.24 6.41 -3.75
N PHE A 127 1.18 5.45 -2.81
CA PHE A 127 -0.07 5.18 -2.10
C PHE A 127 -0.45 6.34 -1.16
N ASN A 128 0.52 6.97 -0.49
CA ASN A 128 0.25 8.11 0.38
C ASN A 128 -0.47 9.24 -0.37
N SER A 129 -0.10 9.51 -1.62
CA SER A 129 -0.79 10.52 -2.44
C SER A 129 -2.28 10.18 -2.66
N VAL A 130 -2.61 8.88 -2.73
CA VAL A 130 -4.01 8.43 -2.80
C VAL A 130 -4.69 8.56 -1.44
N ALA A 131 -3.98 8.21 -0.36
CA ALA A 131 -4.49 8.35 1.01
C ALA A 131 -4.75 9.81 1.38
N ASP A 132 -3.85 10.74 1.01
CA ASP A 132 -4.04 12.19 1.16
C ASP A 132 -5.32 12.67 0.45
N MET A 133 -5.58 12.18 -0.76
CA MET A 133 -6.79 12.51 -1.50
C MET A 133 -8.04 11.95 -0.81
N VAL A 134 -8.00 10.72 -0.30
CA VAL A 134 -9.11 10.13 0.46
C VAL A 134 -9.38 10.92 1.73
N GLU A 135 -8.35 11.28 2.48
CA GLU A 135 -8.46 12.14 3.67
C GLU A 135 -9.11 13.47 3.31
N TRP A 136 -8.63 14.13 2.26
CA TRP A 136 -9.20 15.40 1.80
C TRP A 136 -10.70 15.27 1.44
N ILE A 137 -11.08 14.21 0.73
CA ILE A 137 -12.49 13.96 0.37
C ILE A 137 -13.34 13.79 1.63
N LEU A 138 -12.90 12.98 2.58
CA LEU A 138 -13.64 12.69 3.80
C LEU A 138 -13.81 13.94 4.66
N LEU A 139 -12.77 14.75 4.80
CA LEU A 139 -12.80 16.00 5.57
C LEU A 139 -13.68 17.06 4.90
N ASN A 140 -13.64 17.20 3.57
CA ASN A 140 -14.25 18.32 2.86
C ASN A 140 -15.64 18.00 2.25
N GLN A 141 -15.92 16.73 1.94
CA GLN A 141 -17.16 16.33 1.25
C GLN A 141 -18.11 15.53 2.14
N HIS A 142 -17.60 14.89 3.19
CA HIS A 142 -18.38 13.99 4.03
C HIS A 142 -18.49 14.43 5.50
N ALA A 143 -18.12 15.67 5.80
CA ALA A 143 -18.23 16.30 7.11
C ALA A 143 -17.57 15.49 8.26
N VAL A 144 -16.55 14.71 7.93
CA VAL A 144 -15.68 14.11 8.96
C VAL A 144 -14.87 15.24 9.59
N SER A 145 -14.99 15.44 10.89
CA SER A 145 -14.40 16.62 11.55
C SER A 145 -12.89 16.50 11.73
N ASP A 146 -12.43 15.30 12.05
CA ASP A 146 -11.02 15.00 12.31
C ASP A 146 -10.67 13.62 11.77
N LEU A 147 -9.68 13.57 10.91
CA LEU A 147 -9.17 12.35 10.30
C LEU A 147 -7.67 12.50 10.10
N LEU A 148 -6.94 11.46 10.42
CA LEU A 148 -5.51 11.31 10.14
C LEU A 148 -5.29 9.95 9.49
N HIS A 149 -4.23 9.80 8.71
CA HIS A 149 -3.86 8.50 8.19
C HIS A 149 -2.36 8.21 8.32
N TYR A 150 -2.05 6.94 8.49
CA TYR A 150 -0.71 6.39 8.39
C TYR A 150 -0.73 5.31 7.32
N LEU A 151 -0.36 5.69 6.09
CA LEU A 151 -0.54 4.85 4.90
C LEU A 151 -2.01 4.39 4.75
N ASP A 152 -2.24 3.08 4.84
CA ASP A 152 -3.53 2.41 4.70
C ASP A 152 -4.42 2.44 5.96
N ASP A 153 -3.86 2.84 7.09
CA ASP A 153 -4.55 2.97 8.36
C ASP A 153 -5.09 4.39 8.56
N PHE A 154 -6.41 4.54 8.61
CA PHE A 154 -7.09 5.79 8.91
C PHE A 154 -7.64 5.78 10.32
N ILE A 155 -7.51 6.91 11.03
CA ILE A 155 -8.03 7.10 12.37
C ILE A 155 -8.81 8.41 12.45
N THR A 156 -10.00 8.34 13.04
CA THR A 156 -10.86 9.52 13.30
C THR A 156 -11.23 9.57 14.77
N ALA A 157 -11.54 10.78 15.25
CA ALA A 157 -12.06 11.00 16.59
C ALA A 157 -13.28 11.93 16.53
N GLY A 158 -14.13 11.83 17.55
CA GLY A 158 -15.32 12.64 17.65
C GLY A 158 -15.77 12.81 19.12
N PRO A 159 -16.72 13.74 19.36
CA PRO A 159 -17.22 13.99 20.70
C PRO A 159 -17.97 12.78 21.28
N PRO A 160 -18.07 12.68 22.62
CA PRO A 160 -18.87 11.66 23.27
C PRO A 160 -20.31 11.66 22.73
N HIS A 161 -20.87 10.45 22.56
CA HIS A 161 -22.25 10.26 22.09
C HIS A 161 -22.58 10.76 20.68
N SER A 162 -21.56 11.07 19.85
CA SER A 162 -21.77 11.42 18.45
C SER A 162 -21.83 10.17 17.55
N ALA A 163 -22.55 10.27 16.42
CA ALA A 163 -22.53 9.25 15.37
C ALA A 163 -21.34 9.39 14.41
N GLN A 164 -20.43 10.33 14.65
CA GLN A 164 -19.33 10.64 13.74
C GLN A 164 -18.25 9.54 13.66
N CYS A 165 -18.23 8.63 14.63
CA CYS A 165 -17.31 7.49 14.66
C CYS A 165 -18.04 6.15 14.55
N ALA A 166 -19.31 6.14 14.15
CA ALA A 166 -20.15 4.93 14.04
C ALA A 166 -20.17 4.38 12.61
#